data_cc510fd1059e6ca0a77aabb28b22916a
#
_entry.id   cc510fd1059e6ca0a77aabb28b22916a
#
_cell.length_a   1.000
_cell.length_b   1.000
_cell.length_c   1.000
_cell.angle_alpha   90.00
_cell.angle_beta   90.00
_cell.angle_gamma   90.00
#
_symmetry.space_group_name_H-M   'P 1'
#
loop_
_entity.id
_entity.type
_entity.pdbx_description
1 polymer ?
#
loop_
_entity_poly.entity_id
_entity_poly.type
_entity_poly.pdbx_seq_one_letter_code
_entity_poly.pdbx_strand_id
1 'polypeptide(L)'
;CIHFWRPIDFDFQQAGRQVLEIEREGLAQLDQYINEDFTHACETIFRCGGKVVVMGMGKSGHIGRKMAATFASTGTSAFFVHPGEAAHGDLGMVTPQDVVIALSNSGESNEILALIPVLKRQQVKLICITSRPESSMARAADIHLCVKVPKEACPLGLAPTSSTTAALVMGDALAVALLEARGFTAEDFALSHPGGALGRKLLLRVNDIMHTGDEIPHVGLQATLRDALLEITRKNLGMTAICDDDMNIIGIFTDGDLRRVFDTG
;
A
#
# COMPACT_ATOMS: atom_id res chain seq x y z
N CYS A 1 17.27 -27.50 29.54
CA CYS A 1 17.22 -27.51 28.04
C CYS A 1 16.21 -28.54 27.62
N ILE A 2 15.03 -28.08 27.17
CA ILE A 2 14.01 -28.98 26.64
C ILE A 2 14.34 -29.19 25.19
N HIS A 3 14.73 -30.43 24.82
CA HIS A 3 14.99 -30.82 23.46
C HIS A 3 13.68 -30.90 22.67
N PHE A 4 13.41 -29.90 21.81
CA PHE A 4 12.33 -29.93 20.82
C PHE A 4 12.78 -30.59 19.52
N TRP A 5 13.40 -31.76 19.57
CA TRP A 5 13.64 -32.54 18.37
C TRP A 5 12.50 -33.58 18.23
N ARG A 6 11.49 -33.23 17.39
CA ARG A 6 10.58 -34.25 16.88
C ARG A 6 11.31 -35.06 15.79
N PRO A 7 11.01 -36.38 15.68
CA PRO A 7 11.57 -37.20 14.60
C PRO A 7 11.26 -36.57 13.23
N ILE A 8 12.12 -36.85 12.27
CA ILE A 8 12.06 -36.37 10.89
C ILE A 8 10.80 -36.87 10.12
N ASP A 9 9.98 -37.73 10.71
CA ASP A 9 8.73 -38.29 10.16
C ASP A 9 7.53 -37.33 10.19
N PHE A 10 7.67 -36.07 10.60
CA PHE A 10 6.57 -35.13 10.62
C PHE A 10 6.24 -34.61 9.21
N ASP A 11 5.00 -34.75 8.76
CA ASP A 11 4.54 -34.26 7.46
C ASP A 11 4.23 -32.75 7.50
N PHE A 12 5.26 -31.96 7.22
CA PHE A 12 5.16 -30.48 7.14
C PHE A 12 4.24 -30.03 6.00
N GLN A 13 4.15 -30.79 4.90
CA GLN A 13 3.28 -30.40 3.78
C GLN A 13 1.81 -30.55 4.15
N GLN A 14 1.45 -31.67 4.78
CA GLN A 14 0.09 -31.89 5.24
C GLN A 14 -0.30 -30.86 6.30
N ALA A 15 0.56 -30.58 7.26
CA ALA A 15 0.32 -29.54 8.26
C ALA A 15 0.10 -28.16 7.63
N GLY A 16 0.92 -27.78 6.65
CA GLY A 16 0.75 -26.53 5.91
C GLY A 16 -0.56 -26.47 5.13
N ARG A 17 -0.95 -27.56 4.47
CA ARG A 17 -2.23 -27.65 3.75
C ARG A 17 -3.43 -27.52 4.68
N GLN A 18 -3.35 -28.08 5.88
CA GLN A 18 -4.42 -27.93 6.90
C GLN A 18 -4.61 -26.47 7.31
N VAL A 19 -3.52 -25.70 7.47
CA VAL A 19 -3.60 -24.26 7.77
C VAL A 19 -4.34 -23.53 6.65
N LEU A 20 -3.94 -23.75 5.39
CA LEU A 20 -4.58 -23.13 4.22
C LEU A 20 -6.08 -23.46 4.14
N GLU A 21 -6.45 -24.72 4.41
CA GLU A 21 -7.86 -25.12 4.39
C GLU A 21 -8.67 -24.41 5.48
N ILE A 22 -8.16 -24.36 6.70
CA ILE A 22 -8.85 -23.70 7.83
C ILE A 22 -9.01 -22.20 7.58
N GLU A 23 -7.98 -21.55 7.06
CA GLU A 23 -8.06 -20.11 6.74
C GLU A 23 -9.00 -19.84 5.57
N ARG A 24 -9.02 -20.72 4.55
CA ARG A 24 -9.98 -20.64 3.44
C ARG A 24 -11.43 -20.77 3.91
N GLU A 25 -11.72 -21.72 4.81
CA GLU A 25 -13.04 -21.84 5.43
C GLU A 25 -13.41 -20.58 6.23
N GLY A 26 -12.45 -20.00 6.96
CA GLY A 26 -12.64 -18.77 7.69
C GLY A 26 -12.97 -17.59 6.77
N LEU A 27 -12.25 -17.44 5.66
CA LEU A 27 -12.49 -16.39 4.68
C LEU A 27 -13.83 -16.55 3.95
N ALA A 28 -14.23 -17.79 3.63
CA ALA A 28 -15.53 -18.05 3.00
C ALA A 28 -16.72 -17.56 3.84
N GLN A 29 -16.56 -17.47 5.17
CA GLN A 29 -17.59 -16.93 6.04
C GLN A 29 -17.65 -15.40 6.10
N LEU A 30 -16.65 -14.70 5.57
CA LEU A 30 -16.68 -13.23 5.58
C LEU A 30 -17.77 -12.66 4.67
N ASP A 31 -18.18 -13.39 3.64
CA ASP A 31 -19.21 -12.95 2.70
C ASP A 31 -20.50 -12.50 3.40
N GLN A 32 -20.93 -13.21 4.45
CA GLN A 32 -22.11 -12.86 5.24
C GLN A 32 -22.00 -11.52 5.98
N TYR A 33 -20.78 -11.01 6.17
CA TYR A 33 -20.50 -9.75 6.86
C TYR A 33 -20.25 -8.59 5.91
N ILE A 34 -20.26 -8.83 4.60
CA ILE A 34 -20.33 -7.78 3.57
C ILE A 34 -21.81 -7.40 3.38
N ASN A 35 -22.32 -6.64 4.31
CA ASN A 35 -23.74 -6.30 4.46
C ASN A 35 -23.92 -4.77 4.55
N GLU A 36 -25.05 -4.31 5.10
CA GLU A 36 -25.35 -2.89 5.27
C GLU A 36 -24.35 -2.18 6.18
N ASP A 37 -23.84 -2.82 7.22
CA ASP A 37 -22.81 -2.23 8.09
C ASP A 37 -21.51 -1.98 7.33
N PHE A 38 -21.13 -2.90 6.43
CA PHE A 38 -20.00 -2.70 5.53
C PHE A 38 -20.22 -1.49 4.60
N THR A 39 -21.42 -1.37 4.04
CA THR A 39 -21.80 -0.21 3.21
C THR A 39 -21.72 1.09 4.01
N HIS A 40 -22.27 1.12 5.22
CA HIS A 40 -22.22 2.28 6.10
C HIS A 40 -20.79 2.65 6.49
N ALA A 41 -19.92 1.66 6.71
CA ALA A 41 -18.50 1.90 6.98
C ALA A 41 -17.81 2.56 5.77
N CYS A 42 -18.03 2.00 4.56
CA CYS A 42 -17.51 2.60 3.34
C CYS A 42 -18.00 4.04 3.15
N GLU A 43 -19.29 4.30 3.31
CA GLU A 43 -19.85 5.65 3.17
C GLU A 43 -19.30 6.63 4.20
N THR A 44 -19.14 6.18 5.46
CA THR A 44 -18.58 7.00 6.53
C THR A 44 -17.13 7.39 6.22
N ILE A 45 -16.33 6.43 5.75
CA ILE A 45 -14.95 6.69 5.34
C ILE A 45 -14.89 7.55 4.06
N PHE A 46 -15.77 7.28 3.10
CA PHE A 46 -15.83 8.04 1.85
C PHE A 46 -16.10 9.52 2.07
N ARG A 47 -17.00 9.84 3.02
CA ARG A 47 -17.39 11.21 3.40
C ARG A 47 -16.48 11.83 4.46
N CYS A 48 -15.46 11.12 4.93
CA CYS A 48 -14.51 11.61 5.92
C CYS A 48 -13.79 12.85 5.40
N GLY A 49 -13.91 13.97 6.13
CA GLY A 49 -13.22 15.22 5.80
C GLY A 49 -11.78 15.28 6.31
N GLY A 50 -11.40 14.35 7.17
CA GLY A 50 -10.08 14.18 7.75
C GLY A 50 -9.36 12.95 7.23
N LYS A 51 -8.83 12.15 8.14
CA LYS A 51 -8.07 10.91 7.87
C LYS A 51 -8.71 9.71 8.53
N VAL A 52 -8.40 8.54 8.00
CA VAL A 52 -8.71 7.27 8.67
C VAL A 52 -7.58 6.94 9.65
N VAL A 53 -7.89 6.88 10.93
CA VAL A 53 -6.94 6.53 11.97
C VAL A 53 -7.19 5.10 12.39
N VAL A 54 -6.22 4.22 12.13
CA VAL A 54 -6.35 2.79 12.46
C VAL A 54 -5.64 2.49 13.77
N MET A 55 -6.30 1.74 14.66
CA MET A 55 -5.78 1.37 15.98
C MET A 55 -5.90 -0.14 16.20
N GLY A 56 -4.93 -0.73 16.93
CA GLY A 56 -4.96 -2.15 17.30
C GLY A 56 -3.77 -2.53 18.17
N MET A 57 -3.95 -3.56 19.02
CA MET A 57 -2.90 -4.08 19.88
C MET A 57 -2.28 -5.36 19.31
N GLY A 58 -1.00 -5.59 19.58
CA GLY A 58 -0.30 -6.83 19.22
C GLY A 58 -0.46 -7.20 17.74
N LYS A 59 -0.92 -8.43 17.44
CA LYS A 59 -1.14 -8.88 16.06
C LYS A 59 -2.21 -8.06 15.32
N SER A 60 -3.28 -7.64 16.01
CA SER A 60 -4.26 -6.72 15.43
C SER A 60 -3.64 -5.36 15.09
N GLY A 61 -2.64 -4.91 15.84
CA GLY A 61 -1.87 -3.71 15.51
C GLY A 61 -1.03 -3.86 14.25
N HIS A 62 -0.41 -5.02 14.02
CA HIS A 62 0.32 -5.29 12.76
C HIS A 62 -0.63 -5.30 11.55
N ILE A 63 -1.81 -5.92 11.69
CA ILE A 63 -2.85 -5.89 10.66
C ILE A 63 -3.34 -4.44 10.45
N GLY A 64 -3.57 -3.68 11.51
CA GLY A 64 -3.98 -2.28 11.44
C GLY A 64 -2.96 -1.38 10.73
N ARG A 65 -1.66 -1.61 10.95
CA ARG A 65 -0.60 -0.89 10.20
C ARG A 65 -0.67 -1.19 8.70
N LYS A 66 -0.83 -2.47 8.33
CA LYS A 66 -1.00 -2.86 6.93
C LYS A 66 -2.27 -2.24 6.34
N MET A 67 -3.38 -2.27 7.05
CA MET A 67 -4.64 -1.67 6.63
C MET A 67 -4.48 -0.15 6.36
N ALA A 68 -3.89 0.58 7.30
CA ALA A 68 -3.61 2.02 7.12
C ALA A 68 -2.73 2.31 5.91
N ALA A 69 -1.67 1.49 5.70
CA ALA A 69 -0.81 1.61 4.54
C ALA A 69 -1.55 1.33 3.23
N THR A 70 -2.44 0.33 3.21
CA THR A 70 -3.27 0.02 2.03
C THR A 70 -4.22 1.17 1.72
N PHE A 71 -4.95 1.72 2.69
CA PHE A 71 -5.79 2.90 2.50
C PHE A 71 -4.99 4.07 1.90
N ALA A 72 -3.85 4.41 2.51
CA ALA A 72 -3.02 5.52 2.07
C ALA A 72 -2.53 5.35 0.62
N SER A 73 -2.19 4.12 0.23
CA SER A 73 -1.72 3.81 -1.13
C SER A 73 -2.83 3.69 -2.17
N THR A 74 -4.08 3.59 -1.74
CA THR A 74 -5.27 3.43 -2.60
C THR A 74 -6.21 4.65 -2.57
N GLY A 75 -5.69 5.82 -2.21
CA GLY A 75 -6.41 7.10 -2.32
C GLY A 75 -7.25 7.48 -1.10
N THR A 76 -7.18 6.73 0.01
CA THR A 76 -7.81 7.11 1.28
C THR A 76 -6.72 7.48 2.28
N SER A 77 -6.61 8.77 2.64
CA SER A 77 -5.61 9.23 3.60
C SER A 77 -5.77 8.54 4.95
N ALA A 78 -4.76 7.81 5.40
CA ALA A 78 -4.81 7.02 6.62
C ALA A 78 -3.45 6.90 7.31
N PHE A 79 -3.47 6.68 8.61
CA PHE A 79 -2.30 6.34 9.40
C PHE A 79 -2.66 5.45 10.59
N PHE A 80 -1.65 4.82 11.16
CA PHE A 80 -1.82 3.94 12.32
C PHE A 80 -1.37 4.65 13.60
N VAL A 81 -2.17 4.53 14.67
CA VAL A 81 -1.80 4.96 16.02
C VAL A 81 -1.86 3.76 16.94
N HIS A 82 -0.78 3.54 17.71
CA HIS A 82 -0.76 2.48 18.71
C HIS A 82 -1.58 2.92 19.93
N PRO A 83 -2.56 2.11 20.41
CA PRO A 83 -3.42 2.51 21.54
C PRO A 83 -2.65 2.89 22.80
N GLY A 84 -1.54 2.21 23.10
CA GLY A 84 -0.67 2.57 24.23
C GLY A 84 -0.07 3.96 24.09
N GLU A 85 0.41 4.33 22.92
CA GLU A 85 0.96 5.69 22.66
C GLU A 85 -0.16 6.74 22.64
N ALA A 86 -1.33 6.38 22.10
CA ALA A 86 -2.51 7.24 22.12
C ALA A 86 -2.90 7.65 23.55
N ALA A 87 -2.83 6.73 24.50
CA ALA A 87 -3.11 7.00 25.90
C ALA A 87 -2.10 7.97 26.55
N HIS A 88 -0.92 8.17 25.94
CA HIS A 88 0.17 8.99 26.45
C HIS A 88 0.47 10.25 25.60
N GLY A 89 -0.46 10.63 24.70
CA GLY A 89 -0.38 11.90 23.99
C GLY A 89 -0.70 11.82 22.49
N ASP A 90 -0.43 10.70 21.82
CA ASP A 90 -0.65 10.57 20.38
C ASP A 90 -2.14 10.65 19.98
N LEU A 91 -3.07 10.53 20.95
CA LEU A 91 -4.49 10.82 20.69
C LEU A 91 -4.72 12.27 20.23
N GLY A 92 -3.79 13.18 20.52
CA GLY A 92 -3.80 14.54 19.99
C GLY A 92 -3.66 14.66 18.46
N MET A 93 -3.24 13.58 17.79
CA MET A 93 -3.23 13.52 16.32
C MET A 93 -4.61 13.29 15.70
N VAL A 94 -5.60 12.87 16.52
CA VAL A 94 -6.97 12.58 16.09
C VAL A 94 -7.83 13.82 16.22
N THR A 95 -8.53 14.16 15.16
CA THR A 95 -9.40 15.34 15.09
C THR A 95 -10.87 14.95 14.90
N PRO A 96 -11.82 15.83 15.18
CA PRO A 96 -13.25 15.54 14.97
C PRO A 96 -13.65 15.20 13.53
N GLN A 97 -12.81 15.56 12.55
CA GLN A 97 -13.06 15.27 11.13
C GLN A 97 -12.60 13.86 10.72
N ASP A 98 -11.86 13.17 11.60
CA ASP A 98 -11.31 11.86 11.32
C ASP A 98 -12.34 10.75 11.57
N VAL A 99 -12.04 9.57 11.02
CA VAL A 99 -12.73 8.32 11.31
C VAL A 99 -11.72 7.37 11.96
N VAL A 100 -12.06 6.82 13.11
CA VAL A 100 -11.21 5.82 13.79
C VAL A 100 -11.71 4.42 13.44
N ILE A 101 -10.79 3.54 13.01
CA ILE A 101 -11.02 2.09 12.86
C ILE A 101 -10.23 1.38 13.96
N ALA A 102 -10.92 0.75 14.89
CA ALA A 102 -10.31 0.01 16.00
C ALA A 102 -10.44 -1.50 15.79
N LEU A 103 -9.30 -2.22 15.79
CA LEU A 103 -9.23 -3.66 15.59
C LEU A 103 -8.95 -4.40 16.91
N SER A 104 -9.80 -5.35 17.25
CA SER A 104 -9.61 -6.28 18.37
C SER A 104 -10.43 -7.55 18.12
N ASN A 105 -9.79 -8.72 18.05
CA ASN A 105 -10.54 -9.96 17.83
C ASN A 105 -11.59 -10.20 18.92
N SER A 106 -11.23 -10.05 20.21
CA SER A 106 -12.16 -10.19 21.34
C SER A 106 -13.12 -9.01 21.49
N GLY A 107 -12.74 -7.82 21.01
CA GLY A 107 -13.45 -6.57 21.26
C GLY A 107 -13.40 -6.09 22.71
N GLU A 108 -12.45 -6.60 23.51
CA GLU A 108 -12.29 -6.31 24.93
C GLU A 108 -10.85 -5.82 25.25
N SER A 109 -10.19 -5.15 24.32
CA SER A 109 -8.86 -4.57 24.53
C SER A 109 -8.98 -3.37 25.49
N ASN A 110 -8.42 -3.48 26.68
CA ASN A 110 -8.49 -2.44 27.70
C ASN A 110 -7.88 -1.11 27.23
N GLU A 111 -6.79 -1.17 26.46
CA GLU A 111 -6.09 -0.02 25.94
C GLU A 111 -6.98 0.77 24.96
N ILE A 112 -7.75 0.07 24.13
CA ILE A 112 -8.69 0.71 23.19
C ILE A 112 -9.93 1.20 23.95
N LEU A 113 -10.47 0.39 24.85
CA LEU A 113 -11.66 0.76 25.65
C LEU A 113 -11.43 2.02 26.47
N ALA A 114 -10.22 2.24 26.96
CA ALA A 114 -9.86 3.46 27.70
C ALA A 114 -9.90 4.74 26.83
N LEU A 115 -9.69 4.61 25.50
CA LEU A 115 -9.70 5.74 24.55
C LEU A 115 -11.11 6.09 24.08
N ILE A 116 -12.03 5.13 24.04
CA ILE A 116 -13.38 5.32 23.47
C ILE A 116 -14.13 6.51 24.08
N PRO A 117 -14.15 6.73 25.42
CA PRO A 117 -14.85 7.88 26.00
C PRO A 117 -14.31 9.23 25.49
N VAL A 118 -13.00 9.32 25.23
CA VAL A 118 -12.37 10.53 24.72
C VAL A 118 -12.73 10.75 23.26
N LEU A 119 -12.64 9.69 22.42
CA LEU A 119 -13.05 9.74 21.01
C LEU A 119 -14.52 10.15 20.87
N LYS A 120 -15.41 9.60 21.69
CA LYS A 120 -16.84 9.98 21.70
C LYS A 120 -17.05 11.44 22.12
N ARG A 121 -16.32 11.94 23.10
CA ARG A 121 -16.37 13.34 23.51
C ARG A 121 -15.91 14.28 22.41
N GLN A 122 -14.95 13.86 21.61
CA GLN A 122 -14.48 14.58 20.41
C GLN A 122 -15.42 14.41 19.20
N GLN A 123 -16.49 13.61 19.34
CA GLN A 123 -17.44 13.31 18.24
C GLN A 123 -16.82 12.62 17.02
N VAL A 124 -15.68 11.93 17.22
CA VAL A 124 -15.02 11.15 16.18
C VAL A 124 -15.85 9.91 15.87
N LYS A 125 -16.07 9.61 14.61
CA LYS A 125 -16.76 8.40 14.16
C LYS A 125 -15.89 7.17 14.42
N LEU A 126 -16.46 6.19 15.11
CA LEU A 126 -15.76 4.96 15.51
C LEU A 126 -16.34 3.75 14.79
N ILE A 127 -15.50 3.09 14.00
CA ILE A 127 -15.76 1.79 13.38
C ILE A 127 -14.95 0.75 14.16
N CYS A 128 -15.59 -0.31 14.66
CA CYS A 128 -14.88 -1.42 15.32
C CYS A 128 -14.93 -2.68 14.46
N ILE A 129 -13.78 -3.34 14.31
CA ILE A 129 -13.64 -4.64 13.65
C ILE A 129 -13.34 -5.68 14.72
N THR A 130 -14.30 -6.56 15.01
CA THR A 130 -14.17 -7.61 16.03
C THR A 130 -14.84 -8.91 15.58
N SER A 131 -14.56 -10.03 16.28
CA SER A 131 -15.29 -11.29 16.07
C SER A 131 -16.55 -11.42 16.93
N ARG A 132 -16.84 -10.46 17.82
CA ARG A 132 -17.88 -10.56 18.85
C ARG A 132 -18.78 -9.33 18.83
N PRO A 133 -19.98 -9.43 18.22
CA PRO A 133 -20.95 -8.32 18.17
C PRO A 133 -21.40 -7.82 19.56
N GLU A 134 -21.38 -8.70 20.56
CA GLU A 134 -21.74 -8.39 21.94
C GLU A 134 -20.61 -7.78 22.78
N SER A 135 -19.41 -7.61 22.20
CA SER A 135 -18.25 -7.06 22.90
C SER A 135 -18.43 -5.58 23.27
N SER A 136 -17.66 -5.14 24.26
CA SER A 136 -17.67 -3.75 24.74
C SER A 136 -17.32 -2.75 23.63
N MET A 137 -16.33 -3.08 22.78
CA MET A 137 -15.95 -2.26 21.63
C MET A 137 -17.08 -2.20 20.59
N ALA A 138 -17.70 -3.35 20.26
CA ALA A 138 -18.77 -3.41 19.26
C ALA A 138 -19.98 -2.57 19.70
N ARG A 139 -20.40 -2.69 20.99
CA ARG A 139 -21.50 -1.88 21.53
C ARG A 139 -21.20 -0.38 21.62
N ALA A 140 -19.93 -0.05 21.74
CA ALA A 140 -19.50 1.35 21.82
C ALA A 140 -19.29 1.99 20.44
N ALA A 141 -19.13 1.21 19.39
CA ALA A 141 -18.89 1.70 18.04
C ALA A 141 -20.12 2.41 17.44
N ASP A 142 -19.88 3.33 16.50
CA ASP A 142 -20.94 3.83 15.61
C ASP A 142 -21.29 2.78 14.55
N ILE A 143 -20.29 2.00 14.10
CA ILE A 143 -20.45 0.90 13.14
C ILE A 143 -19.59 -0.27 13.60
N HIS A 144 -20.14 -1.48 13.59
CA HIS A 144 -19.43 -2.70 13.91
C HIS A 144 -19.31 -3.61 12.68
N LEU A 145 -18.09 -3.97 12.31
CA LEU A 145 -17.80 -4.95 11.28
C LEU A 145 -17.37 -6.27 11.93
N CYS A 146 -18.19 -7.29 11.76
CA CYS A 146 -17.89 -8.62 12.28
C CYS A 146 -16.89 -9.36 11.37
N VAL A 147 -15.86 -9.97 11.98
CA VAL A 147 -14.87 -10.82 11.29
C VAL A 147 -14.72 -12.17 11.99
N LYS A 148 -15.85 -12.71 12.45
CA LYS A 148 -15.84 -13.99 13.17
C LYS A 148 -15.44 -15.11 12.22
N VAL A 149 -14.49 -15.95 12.67
CA VAL A 149 -14.06 -17.16 12.00
C VAL A 149 -14.41 -18.40 12.84
N PRO A 150 -14.57 -19.59 12.27
CA PRO A 150 -14.94 -20.80 13.00
C PRO A 150 -13.88 -21.22 14.02
N LYS A 151 -12.62 -21.17 13.60
CA LYS A 151 -11.46 -21.56 14.43
C LYS A 151 -10.18 -20.94 13.94
N GLU A 152 -9.19 -20.88 14.81
CA GLU A 152 -7.81 -20.57 14.43
C GLU A 152 -7.15 -21.79 13.79
N ALA A 153 -6.21 -21.54 12.86
CA ALA A 153 -5.43 -22.61 12.25
C ALA A 153 -4.34 -23.15 13.20
N CYS A 154 -4.03 -22.42 14.26
CA CYS A 154 -3.14 -22.89 15.31
C CYS A 154 -3.76 -24.11 16.01
N PRO A 155 -3.06 -25.30 16.07
CA PRO A 155 -3.59 -26.49 16.72
C PRO A 155 -3.93 -26.33 18.20
N LEU A 156 -3.28 -25.37 18.87
CA LEU A 156 -3.54 -25.02 20.26
C LEU A 156 -4.69 -24.02 20.42
N GLY A 157 -5.18 -23.43 19.34
CA GLY A 157 -6.20 -22.38 19.36
C GLY A 157 -5.73 -21.06 20.03
N LEU A 158 -4.43 -20.88 20.25
CA LEU A 158 -3.87 -19.76 21.01
C LEU A 158 -3.29 -18.65 20.11
N ALA A 159 -2.63 -19.04 19.01
CA ALA A 159 -2.03 -18.07 18.10
C ALA A 159 -3.09 -17.55 17.11
N PRO A 160 -3.30 -16.22 17.03
CA PRO A 160 -4.16 -15.63 16.02
C PRO A 160 -3.61 -15.90 14.61
N THR A 161 -4.42 -16.53 13.78
CA THR A 161 -4.11 -16.92 12.39
C THR A 161 -5.32 -16.56 11.51
N SER A 162 -6.33 -17.42 11.44
CA SER A 162 -7.55 -17.17 10.67
C SER A 162 -8.24 -15.85 11.03
N SER A 163 -8.27 -15.49 12.31
CA SER A 163 -8.86 -14.22 12.76
C SER A 163 -8.09 -12.99 12.25
N THR A 164 -6.75 -13.07 12.20
CA THR A 164 -5.93 -11.98 11.67
C THR A 164 -6.02 -11.89 10.15
N THR A 165 -6.10 -13.03 9.48
CA THR A 165 -6.31 -13.10 8.02
C THR A 165 -7.69 -12.52 7.65
N ALA A 166 -8.74 -12.87 8.40
CA ALA A 166 -10.08 -12.31 8.19
C ALA A 166 -10.12 -10.79 8.39
N ALA A 167 -9.49 -10.27 9.45
CA ALA A 167 -9.40 -8.83 9.67
C ALA A 167 -8.61 -8.12 8.56
N LEU A 168 -7.54 -8.73 8.05
CA LEU A 168 -6.77 -8.22 6.93
C LEU A 168 -7.62 -8.12 5.67
N VAL A 169 -8.33 -9.19 5.31
CA VAL A 169 -9.17 -9.22 4.11
C VAL A 169 -10.34 -8.25 4.20
N MET A 170 -10.96 -8.09 5.38
CA MET A 170 -11.98 -7.06 5.61
C MET A 170 -11.43 -5.65 5.35
N GLY A 171 -10.21 -5.38 5.82
CA GLY A 171 -9.53 -4.11 5.55
C GLY A 171 -9.23 -3.88 4.06
N ASP A 172 -8.82 -4.93 3.35
CA ASP A 172 -8.58 -4.86 1.91
C ASP A 172 -9.89 -4.64 1.14
N ALA A 173 -10.98 -5.29 1.55
CA ALA A 173 -12.30 -5.09 0.98
C ALA A 173 -12.77 -3.63 1.11
N LEU A 174 -12.62 -3.03 2.31
CA LEU A 174 -12.92 -1.60 2.52
C LEU A 174 -12.06 -0.71 1.62
N ALA A 175 -10.75 -0.96 1.57
CA ALA A 175 -9.82 -0.12 0.81
C ALA A 175 -10.08 -0.18 -0.70
N VAL A 176 -10.37 -1.37 -1.24
CA VAL A 176 -10.65 -1.56 -2.68
C VAL A 176 -12.02 -1.00 -3.05
N ALA A 177 -13.05 -1.22 -2.22
CA ALA A 177 -14.37 -0.62 -2.46
C ALA A 177 -14.30 0.91 -2.50
N LEU A 178 -13.50 1.53 -1.62
CA LEU A 178 -13.29 2.97 -1.60
C LEU A 178 -12.46 3.45 -2.80
N LEU A 179 -11.46 2.69 -3.22
CA LEU A 179 -10.66 2.96 -4.42
C LEU A 179 -11.58 3.03 -5.66
N GLU A 180 -12.45 2.04 -5.84
CA GLU A 180 -13.41 1.99 -6.95
C GLU A 180 -14.41 3.15 -6.87
N ALA A 181 -14.98 3.39 -5.68
CA ALA A 181 -15.94 4.48 -5.47
C ALA A 181 -15.34 5.87 -5.73
N ARG A 182 -14.04 6.06 -5.51
CA ARG A 182 -13.32 7.31 -5.81
C ARG A 182 -12.88 7.43 -7.26
N GLY A 183 -12.97 6.38 -8.08
CA GLY A 183 -12.42 6.34 -9.42
C GLY A 183 -10.89 6.49 -9.45
N PHE A 184 -10.20 5.94 -8.42
CA PHE A 184 -8.75 6.04 -8.28
C PHE A 184 -8.03 5.35 -9.44
N THR A 185 -7.08 6.04 -10.07
CA THR A 185 -6.43 5.62 -11.30
C THR A 185 -5.00 5.07 -11.07
N ALA A 186 -4.41 4.50 -12.12
CA ALA A 186 -3.01 4.07 -12.10
C ALA A 186 -2.05 5.27 -11.95
N GLU A 187 -2.43 6.43 -12.47
CA GLU A 187 -1.69 7.69 -12.33
C GLU A 187 -1.69 8.15 -10.86
N ASP A 188 -2.84 8.08 -10.17
CA ASP A 188 -2.95 8.39 -8.75
C ASP A 188 -2.11 7.43 -7.90
N PHE A 189 -2.10 6.13 -8.29
CA PHE A 189 -1.26 5.13 -7.64
C PHE A 189 0.23 5.43 -7.81
N ALA A 190 0.65 5.87 -9.00
CA ALA A 190 2.02 6.26 -9.27
C ALA A 190 2.48 7.44 -8.39
N LEU A 191 1.61 8.43 -8.15
CA LEU A 191 1.89 9.54 -7.24
C LEU A 191 2.14 9.08 -5.80
N SER A 192 1.44 8.03 -5.37
CA SER A 192 1.64 7.41 -4.05
C SER A 192 2.90 6.54 -3.97
N HIS A 193 3.48 6.14 -5.11
CA HIS A 193 4.63 5.22 -5.21
C HIS A 193 5.72 5.76 -6.16
N PRO A 194 6.27 6.96 -5.95
CA PRO A 194 7.18 7.60 -6.91
C PRO A 194 8.47 6.81 -7.16
N GLY A 195 8.95 6.06 -6.17
CA GLY A 195 10.14 5.19 -6.28
C GLY A 195 9.90 3.84 -6.96
N GLY A 196 8.65 3.44 -7.18
CA GLY A 196 8.30 2.18 -7.84
C GLY A 196 8.51 2.20 -9.35
N ALA A 197 8.55 1.03 -9.99
CA ALA A 197 8.70 0.92 -11.44
C ALA A 197 7.58 1.65 -12.21
N LEU A 198 6.34 1.55 -11.71
CA LEU A 198 5.19 2.24 -12.29
C LEU A 198 5.29 3.77 -12.08
N GLY A 199 5.69 4.22 -10.89
CA GLY A 199 5.90 5.64 -10.58
C GLY A 199 6.94 6.25 -11.51
N ARG A 200 8.10 5.64 -11.64
CA ARG A 200 9.14 6.09 -12.59
C ARG A 200 8.62 6.16 -14.02
N LYS A 201 7.88 5.14 -14.48
CA LYS A 201 7.37 5.08 -15.85
C LYS A 201 6.34 6.18 -16.16
N LEU A 202 5.47 6.51 -15.20
CA LEU A 202 4.36 7.43 -15.42
C LEU A 202 4.68 8.89 -15.02
N LEU A 203 5.60 9.09 -14.07
CA LEU A 203 5.90 10.42 -13.55
C LEU A 203 7.13 11.07 -14.18
N LEU A 204 8.10 10.26 -14.69
CA LEU A 204 9.29 10.81 -15.34
C LEU A 204 8.93 11.51 -16.64
N ARG A 205 9.38 12.74 -16.78
CA ARG A 205 9.31 13.53 -18.01
C ARG A 205 10.68 13.54 -18.70
N VAL A 206 10.69 13.82 -19.98
CA VAL A 206 11.94 13.98 -20.74
C VAL A 206 12.87 15.00 -20.05
N ASN A 207 12.29 16.12 -19.55
CA ASN A 207 13.04 17.15 -18.85
C ASN A 207 13.77 16.67 -17.58
N ASP A 208 13.30 15.59 -16.94
CA ASP A 208 13.90 15.06 -15.71
C ASP A 208 15.12 14.16 -15.98
N ILE A 209 15.27 13.71 -17.22
CA ILE A 209 16.29 12.73 -17.63
C ILE A 209 17.10 13.14 -18.87
N MET A 210 16.72 14.24 -19.54
CA MET A 210 17.44 14.70 -20.73
C MET A 210 18.82 15.22 -20.37
N HIS A 211 19.75 15.08 -21.28
CA HIS A 211 21.05 15.75 -21.23
C HIS A 211 20.92 17.21 -21.65
N THR A 212 21.68 18.09 -21.03
CA THR A 212 21.64 19.54 -21.29
C THR A 212 23.03 20.15 -21.39
N GLY A 213 23.12 21.33 -21.97
CA GLY A 213 24.38 22.09 -22.08
C GLY A 213 25.50 21.28 -22.71
N ASP A 214 26.63 21.22 -22.03
CA ASP A 214 27.84 20.50 -22.54
C ASP A 214 27.68 18.98 -22.64
N GLU A 215 26.63 18.41 -22.09
CA GLU A 215 26.36 16.96 -22.23
C GLU A 215 25.70 16.62 -23.56
N ILE A 216 25.14 17.60 -24.28
CA ILE A 216 24.50 17.37 -25.57
C ILE A 216 25.60 17.13 -26.64
N PRO A 217 25.62 15.94 -27.28
CA PRO A 217 26.56 15.69 -28.36
C PRO A 217 26.16 16.49 -29.58
N HIS A 218 27.05 17.35 -30.08
CA HIS A 218 26.82 18.12 -31.27
C HIS A 218 28.12 18.36 -32.07
N VAL A 219 27.99 18.45 -33.39
CA VAL A 219 29.06 18.81 -34.29
C VAL A 219 28.52 19.79 -35.37
N GLY A 220 29.41 20.60 -35.93
CA GLY A 220 29.04 21.51 -37.05
C GLY A 220 28.82 20.76 -38.34
N LEU A 221 28.15 21.41 -39.34
CA LEU A 221 27.85 20.84 -40.64
C LEU A 221 29.09 20.36 -41.41
N GLN A 222 30.23 21.03 -41.23
CA GLN A 222 31.49 20.71 -41.91
C GLN A 222 32.37 19.70 -41.14
N ALA A 223 31.90 19.18 -40.02
CA ALA A 223 32.64 18.17 -39.23
C ALA A 223 32.85 16.88 -40.02
N THR A 224 34.00 16.24 -39.83
CA THR A 224 34.26 14.95 -40.42
C THR A 224 33.51 13.83 -39.72
N LEU A 225 33.35 12.68 -40.40
CA LEU A 225 32.80 11.47 -39.78
C LEU A 225 33.59 11.08 -38.50
N ARG A 226 34.91 11.26 -38.54
CA ARG A 226 35.77 11.03 -37.36
C ARG A 226 35.40 11.91 -36.18
N ASP A 227 35.15 13.21 -36.42
CA ASP A 227 34.77 14.17 -35.36
C ASP A 227 33.43 13.77 -34.74
N ALA A 228 32.46 13.42 -35.58
CA ALA A 228 31.16 12.93 -35.13
C ALA A 228 31.27 11.66 -34.26
N LEU A 229 32.09 10.70 -34.67
CA LEU A 229 32.33 9.47 -33.88
C LEU A 229 33.02 9.73 -32.55
N LEU A 230 33.97 10.66 -32.52
CA LEU A 230 34.64 11.05 -31.26
C LEU A 230 33.65 11.71 -30.28
N GLU A 231 32.77 12.56 -30.79
CA GLU A 231 31.73 13.22 -29.97
C GLU A 231 30.69 12.22 -29.45
N ILE A 232 30.21 11.29 -30.30
CA ILE A 232 29.31 10.20 -29.88
C ILE A 232 29.95 9.38 -28.76
N THR A 233 31.22 9.01 -28.93
CA THR A 233 31.95 8.18 -27.95
C THR A 233 32.16 8.96 -26.64
N ARG A 234 32.56 10.24 -26.74
CA ARG A 234 32.80 11.09 -25.57
C ARG A 234 31.56 11.30 -24.71
N LYS A 235 30.41 11.50 -25.35
CA LYS A 235 29.12 11.80 -24.69
C LYS A 235 28.31 10.54 -24.39
N ASN A 236 28.66 9.40 -25.00
CA ASN A 236 28.07 8.08 -24.77
C ASN A 236 26.53 8.01 -24.93
N LEU A 237 25.98 8.77 -25.89
CA LEU A 237 24.53 8.79 -26.18
C LEU A 237 24.14 8.07 -27.47
N GLY A 238 25.10 7.44 -28.17
CA GLY A 238 24.86 6.68 -29.39
C GLY A 238 24.41 7.53 -30.57
N MET A 239 24.47 8.87 -30.47
CA MET A 239 24.11 9.81 -31.50
C MET A 239 24.81 11.15 -31.31
N THR A 240 24.84 12.00 -32.35
CA THR A 240 25.23 13.40 -32.25
C THR A 240 24.29 14.27 -33.11
N ALA A 241 23.96 15.46 -32.63
CA ALA A 241 23.25 16.45 -33.40
C ALA A 241 24.23 17.16 -34.36
N ILE A 242 23.75 17.51 -35.55
CA ILE A 242 24.46 18.37 -36.51
C ILE A 242 23.83 19.76 -36.41
N CYS A 243 24.64 20.75 -36.06
CA CYS A 243 24.15 22.10 -35.85
C CYS A 243 24.74 23.06 -36.91
N ASP A 244 23.98 24.13 -37.21
CA ASP A 244 24.48 25.28 -37.92
C ASP A 244 25.26 26.24 -37.02
N ASP A 245 25.73 27.36 -37.58
CA ASP A 245 26.52 28.37 -36.83
C ASP A 245 25.68 29.09 -35.74
N ASP A 246 24.37 29.06 -35.83
CA ASP A 246 23.43 29.59 -34.85
C ASP A 246 22.97 28.54 -33.81
N MET A 247 23.61 27.37 -33.81
CA MET A 247 23.28 26.22 -32.93
C MET A 247 21.89 25.62 -33.16
N ASN A 248 21.25 25.84 -34.29
CA ASN A 248 20.03 25.13 -34.64
C ASN A 248 20.36 23.71 -35.13
N ILE A 249 19.57 22.74 -34.69
CA ILE A 249 19.72 21.34 -35.12
C ILE A 249 19.20 21.21 -36.53
N ILE A 250 20.08 20.89 -37.48
CA ILE A 250 19.77 20.67 -38.88
C ILE A 250 19.78 19.20 -39.29
N GLY A 251 20.27 18.32 -38.39
CA GLY A 251 20.30 16.87 -38.61
C GLY A 251 20.76 16.13 -37.37
N ILE A 252 20.68 14.80 -37.44
CA ILE A 252 21.22 13.87 -36.45
C ILE A 252 22.03 12.79 -37.16
N PHE A 253 23.08 12.30 -36.52
CA PHE A 253 23.87 11.16 -36.93
C PHE A 253 23.96 10.14 -35.78
N THR A 254 23.63 8.89 -36.04
CA THR A 254 23.53 7.83 -35.05
C THR A 254 24.45 6.67 -35.33
N ASP A 255 24.70 5.80 -34.31
CA ASP A 255 25.41 4.53 -34.49
C ASP A 255 24.76 3.62 -35.57
N GLY A 256 23.44 3.73 -35.76
CA GLY A 256 22.71 3.01 -36.80
C GLY A 256 23.04 3.53 -38.22
N ASP A 257 23.26 4.84 -38.36
CA ASP A 257 23.65 5.44 -39.63
C ASP A 257 25.08 5.00 -40.00
N LEU A 258 25.98 4.97 -39.00
CA LEU A 258 27.35 4.48 -39.20
C LEU A 258 27.36 3.04 -39.74
N ARG A 259 26.59 2.14 -39.15
CA ARG A 259 26.51 0.75 -39.62
C ARG A 259 26.04 0.68 -41.06
N ARG A 260 25.02 1.45 -41.43
CA ARG A 260 24.49 1.49 -42.82
C ARG A 260 25.54 1.95 -43.83
N VAL A 261 26.37 2.91 -43.44
CA VAL A 261 27.45 3.41 -44.34
C VAL A 261 28.50 2.31 -44.61
N PHE A 262 28.82 1.47 -43.61
CA PHE A 262 29.77 0.38 -43.78
C PHE A 262 29.17 -0.87 -44.44
N ASP A 263 27.84 -1.08 -44.35
CA ASP A 263 27.19 -2.25 -44.96
C ASP A 263 26.94 -2.04 -46.49
N THR A 264 27.04 -0.81 -46.98
CA THR A 264 26.80 -0.46 -48.39
C THR A 264 28.08 -0.28 -49.22
N GLY A 265 29.27 -0.65 -48.63
CA GLY A 265 30.56 -0.56 -49.29
C GLY A 265 31.11 -1.88 -49.81
#